data_3910b354c5d0ec3c5c85781c81f750e1
#
_entry.id   3910b354c5d0ec3c5c85781c81f750e1
#
_cell.length_a   1.000
_cell.length_b   1.000
_cell.length_c   1.000
_cell.angle_alpha   90.00
_cell.angle_beta   90.00
_cell.angle_gamma   90.00
#
_symmetry.space_group_name_H-M   'P 1'
#
loop_
_entity.id
_entity.type
_entity.pdbx_description
1 polymer ?
#
loop_
_entity_poly.entity_id
_entity_poly.type
_entity_poly.pdbx_seq_one_letter_code
_entity_poly.pdbx_strand_id
1 'polypeptide(L)'
;MKQFTPLLKSINERLDLPQPTKSRIILEIAADLNDLYQLYLCRGLNEQQAAQRAEEKFDLTDEALNELTQLHQSLFRRLMDRISEQAQTQWERVTLFLVLLFVVALGSKFIFTTQFVLQASKFILPILGLFFGIIIISLIKSYQFYIIKNHNVKLLQKGLPAILYLGGANLFLGIFGYITELYSTTRTMMYSGMFDVIITVLEHGDPAFFNSVERVMKCASMAMVCTLVTILTALIWFILINKVKKIELAEAAFLLED
;
A
#
# COMPACT_ATOMS: atom_id res chain seq x y z
N MET A 1 -23.74 -22.86 3.43
CA MET A 1 -23.84 -21.41 3.64
C MET A 1 -25.18 -20.80 3.21
N LYS A 2 -25.85 -21.32 2.17
CA LYS A 2 -27.16 -20.82 1.69
C LYS A 2 -28.25 -20.70 2.76
N GLN A 3 -28.23 -21.55 3.76
CA GLN A 3 -29.18 -21.55 4.88
C GLN A 3 -29.16 -20.26 5.71
N PHE A 4 -28.02 -19.55 5.78
CA PHE A 4 -27.86 -18.33 6.56
C PHE A 4 -28.07 -17.04 5.73
N THR A 5 -28.37 -17.16 4.44
CA THR A 5 -28.56 -16.02 3.55
C THR A 5 -29.61 -15.01 4.06
N PRO A 6 -30.79 -15.42 4.57
CA PRO A 6 -31.79 -14.46 5.09
C PRO A 6 -31.27 -13.66 6.27
N LEU A 7 -30.55 -14.30 7.20
CA LEU A 7 -29.94 -13.67 8.37
C LEU A 7 -28.84 -12.69 7.95
N LEU A 8 -27.96 -13.09 7.04
CA LEU A 8 -26.89 -12.25 6.54
C LEU A 8 -27.43 -11.02 5.77
N LYS A 9 -28.52 -11.16 5.02
CA LYS A 9 -29.21 -10.02 4.37
C LYS A 9 -29.77 -9.04 5.40
N SER A 10 -30.45 -9.53 6.43
CA SER A 10 -30.97 -8.69 7.52
C SER A 10 -29.85 -7.93 8.22
N ILE A 11 -28.73 -8.58 8.53
CA ILE A 11 -27.55 -7.96 9.12
C ILE A 11 -26.97 -6.89 8.15
N ASN A 12 -26.86 -7.24 6.87
CA ASN A 12 -26.36 -6.31 5.85
C ASN A 12 -27.21 -5.04 5.73
N GLU A 13 -28.53 -5.14 5.82
CA GLU A 13 -29.43 -3.98 5.77
C GLU A 13 -29.27 -3.07 6.99
N ARG A 14 -29.12 -3.67 8.18
CA ARG A 14 -28.99 -2.97 9.46
C ARG A 14 -27.60 -2.35 9.70
N LEU A 15 -26.57 -2.86 9.05
CA LEU A 15 -25.18 -2.40 9.23
C LEU A 15 -24.94 -1.12 8.42
N ASP A 16 -24.80 0.03 9.08
CA ASP A 16 -24.47 1.31 8.44
C ASP A 16 -22.96 1.52 8.36
N LEU A 17 -22.33 0.74 7.51
CA LEU A 17 -20.89 0.82 7.25
C LEU A 17 -20.59 0.98 5.77
N PRO A 18 -19.55 1.75 5.42
CA PRO A 18 -19.12 1.86 4.03
C PRO A 18 -18.52 0.55 3.53
N GLN A 19 -18.76 0.23 2.26
CA GLN A 19 -18.04 -0.82 1.56
C GLN A 19 -16.54 -0.45 1.44
N PRO A 20 -15.59 -1.38 1.57
CA PRO A 20 -15.72 -2.83 1.71
C PRO A 20 -15.76 -3.34 3.17
N THR A 21 -15.73 -2.46 4.16
CA THR A 21 -15.72 -2.85 5.59
C THR A 21 -16.96 -3.67 5.92
N LYS A 22 -18.10 -3.24 5.42
CA LYS A 22 -19.37 -3.96 5.55
C LYS A 22 -19.29 -5.38 5.03
N SER A 23 -18.76 -5.57 3.82
CA SER A 23 -18.57 -6.89 3.20
C SER A 23 -17.66 -7.79 4.02
N ARG A 24 -16.58 -7.24 4.58
CA ARG A 24 -15.65 -7.99 5.42
C ARG A 24 -16.33 -8.51 6.68
N ILE A 25 -17.10 -7.66 7.36
CA ILE A 25 -17.84 -8.04 8.56
C ILE A 25 -18.86 -9.14 8.24
N ILE A 26 -19.57 -9.02 7.13
CA ILE A 26 -20.53 -10.06 6.70
C ILE A 26 -19.81 -11.38 6.42
N LEU A 27 -18.64 -11.36 5.79
CA LEU A 27 -17.84 -12.56 5.56
C LEU A 27 -17.33 -13.19 6.87
N GLU A 28 -16.91 -12.38 7.84
CA GLU A 28 -16.52 -12.85 9.17
C GLU A 28 -17.71 -13.49 9.90
N ILE A 29 -18.86 -12.82 9.90
CA ILE A 29 -20.10 -13.36 10.47
C ILE A 29 -20.51 -14.67 9.79
N ALA A 30 -20.43 -14.74 8.46
CA ALA A 30 -20.76 -15.95 7.72
C ALA A 30 -19.80 -17.10 8.05
N ALA A 31 -18.52 -16.82 8.26
CA ALA A 31 -17.54 -17.80 8.68
C ALA A 31 -17.83 -18.33 10.09
N ASP A 32 -18.10 -17.44 11.06
CA ASP A 32 -18.42 -17.80 12.44
C ASP A 32 -19.72 -18.63 12.54
N LEU A 33 -20.76 -18.24 11.78
CA LEU A 33 -22.00 -19.03 11.68
C LEU A 33 -21.75 -20.42 11.11
N ASN A 34 -20.90 -20.52 10.09
CA ASN A 34 -20.55 -21.82 9.51
C ASN A 34 -19.75 -22.68 10.49
N ASP A 35 -18.85 -22.10 11.26
CA ASP A 35 -18.06 -22.81 12.26
C ASP A 35 -18.96 -23.33 13.40
N LEU A 36 -19.92 -22.51 13.85
CA LEU A 36 -20.93 -22.96 14.83
C LEU A 36 -21.79 -24.06 14.26
N TYR A 37 -22.25 -23.97 13.03
CA TYR A 37 -23.03 -24.99 12.36
C TYR A 37 -22.28 -26.33 12.29
N GLN A 38 -21.02 -26.32 11.87
CA GLN A 38 -20.18 -27.50 11.81
C GLN A 38 -19.98 -28.13 13.21
N LEU A 39 -19.78 -27.28 14.23
CA LEU A 39 -19.68 -27.74 15.61
C LEU A 39 -20.94 -28.49 16.06
N TYR A 40 -22.12 -27.98 15.70
CA TYR A 40 -23.38 -28.62 16.07
C TYR A 40 -23.67 -29.92 15.29
N LEU A 41 -23.27 -29.99 14.04
CA LEU A 41 -23.30 -31.23 13.24
C LEU A 41 -22.39 -32.29 13.86
N CYS A 42 -21.18 -31.92 14.28
CA CYS A 42 -20.26 -32.84 14.98
C CYS A 42 -20.81 -33.34 16.32
N ARG A 43 -21.72 -32.59 16.93
CA ARG A 43 -22.43 -33.01 18.16
C ARG A 43 -23.64 -33.92 17.90
N GLY A 44 -23.89 -34.29 16.64
CA GLY A 44 -24.94 -35.22 16.25
C GLY A 44 -26.32 -34.59 16.03
N LEU A 45 -26.43 -33.26 15.94
CA LEU A 45 -27.68 -32.61 15.55
C LEU A 45 -27.91 -32.78 14.03
N ASN A 46 -29.16 -32.81 13.62
CA ASN A 46 -29.49 -32.79 12.19
C ASN A 46 -29.24 -31.40 11.60
N GLU A 47 -29.19 -31.30 10.28
CA GLU A 47 -28.84 -30.04 9.56
C GLU A 47 -29.75 -28.86 9.96
N GLN A 48 -31.06 -29.07 10.07
CA GLN A 48 -32.01 -28.02 10.45
C GLN A 48 -31.81 -27.57 11.90
N GLN A 49 -31.64 -28.50 12.81
CA GLN A 49 -31.40 -28.21 14.24
C GLN A 49 -30.05 -27.53 14.44
N ALA A 50 -29.03 -27.97 13.71
CA ALA A 50 -27.70 -27.35 13.76
C ALA A 50 -27.75 -25.90 13.26
N ALA A 51 -28.46 -25.62 12.15
CA ALA A 51 -28.66 -24.26 11.64
C ALA A 51 -29.40 -23.38 12.63
N GLN A 52 -30.54 -23.84 13.14
CA GLN A 52 -31.33 -23.08 14.10
C GLN A 52 -30.53 -22.74 15.36
N ARG A 53 -29.80 -23.73 15.90
CA ARG A 53 -28.94 -23.50 17.08
C ARG A 53 -27.78 -22.54 16.81
N ALA A 54 -27.22 -22.54 15.60
CA ALA A 54 -26.19 -21.57 15.21
C ALA A 54 -26.75 -20.17 15.16
N GLU A 55 -27.96 -19.98 14.57
CA GLU A 55 -28.66 -18.70 14.52
C GLU A 55 -29.05 -18.19 15.92
N GLU A 56 -29.65 -19.03 16.76
CA GLU A 56 -30.03 -18.68 18.13
C GLU A 56 -28.84 -18.25 18.99
N LYS A 57 -27.68 -18.85 18.78
CA LYS A 57 -26.47 -18.51 19.53
C LYS A 57 -25.79 -17.25 18.98
N PHE A 58 -26.05 -16.90 17.73
CA PHE A 58 -25.49 -15.75 17.02
C PHE A 58 -26.44 -14.54 17.05
N ASP A 59 -27.23 -14.39 18.12
CA ASP A 59 -28.15 -13.26 18.27
C ASP A 59 -27.39 -11.94 18.37
N LEU A 60 -27.29 -11.25 17.22
CA LEU A 60 -26.71 -9.92 17.13
C LEU A 60 -27.75 -8.87 17.52
N THR A 61 -27.62 -8.38 18.74
CA THR A 61 -28.41 -7.26 19.22
C THR A 61 -28.11 -5.97 18.44
N ASP A 62 -29.07 -5.04 18.35
CA ASP A 62 -28.86 -3.73 17.72
C ASP A 62 -27.70 -2.95 18.36
N GLU A 63 -27.49 -3.16 19.67
CA GLU A 63 -26.36 -2.58 20.39
C GLU A 63 -25.01 -3.09 19.88
N ALA A 64 -24.88 -4.41 19.68
CA ALA A 64 -23.66 -5.02 19.14
C ALA A 64 -23.35 -4.55 17.71
N LEU A 65 -24.39 -4.39 16.87
CA LEU A 65 -24.23 -3.85 15.51
C LEU A 65 -23.78 -2.38 15.53
N ASN A 66 -24.30 -1.59 16.47
CA ASN A 66 -23.89 -0.19 16.64
C ASN A 66 -22.45 -0.08 17.14
N GLU A 67 -22.03 -0.91 18.08
CA GLU A 67 -20.64 -0.96 18.55
C GLU A 67 -19.69 -1.36 17.42
N LEU A 68 -20.02 -2.38 16.63
CA LEU A 68 -19.25 -2.75 15.44
C LEU A 68 -19.14 -1.61 14.44
N THR A 69 -20.23 -0.86 14.25
CA THR A 69 -20.25 0.31 13.37
C THR A 69 -19.31 1.40 13.87
N GLN A 70 -19.30 1.69 15.17
CA GLN A 70 -18.42 2.71 15.76
C GLN A 70 -16.95 2.32 15.70
N LEU A 71 -16.61 1.07 16.00
CA LEU A 71 -15.23 0.56 15.97
C LEU A 71 -14.60 0.63 14.57
N HIS A 72 -15.40 0.47 13.52
CA HIS A 72 -14.90 0.40 12.14
C HIS A 72 -15.00 1.70 11.33
N GLN A 73 -15.49 2.79 11.92
CA GLN A 73 -15.62 4.10 11.27
C GLN A 73 -14.31 4.90 11.21
N SER A 74 -13.24 4.42 10.54
CA SER A 74 -12.05 5.24 10.34
C SER A 74 -12.23 6.26 9.20
N LEU A 75 -11.85 7.54 9.46
CA LEU A 75 -11.93 8.66 8.50
C LEU A 75 -11.22 8.37 7.18
N PHE A 76 -10.09 7.70 7.22
CA PHE A 76 -9.29 7.36 6.04
C PHE A 76 -10.01 6.33 5.14
N ARG A 77 -10.70 5.35 5.72
CA ARG A 77 -11.50 4.38 4.96
C ARG A 77 -12.71 5.03 4.28
N ARG A 78 -13.41 5.95 4.95
CA ARG A 78 -14.51 6.69 4.33
C ARG A 78 -14.09 7.49 3.10
N LEU A 79 -12.89 8.07 3.11
CA LEU A 79 -12.32 8.78 1.95
C LEU A 79 -12.01 7.81 0.79
N MET A 80 -11.43 6.66 1.09
CA MET A 80 -11.06 5.65 0.09
C MET A 80 -12.27 5.00 -0.59
N ASP A 81 -13.35 4.78 0.17
CA ASP A 81 -14.56 4.14 -0.35
C ASP A 81 -15.43 5.07 -1.22
N ARG A 82 -15.15 6.40 -1.20
CA ARG A 82 -15.80 7.40 -2.07
C ARG A 82 -15.26 7.45 -3.49
N ILE A 83 -14.15 6.78 -3.78
CA ILE A 83 -13.55 6.80 -5.11
C ILE A 83 -14.34 5.89 -6.04
N SER A 84 -14.85 6.43 -7.15
CA SER A 84 -15.64 5.68 -8.12
C SER A 84 -14.82 4.53 -8.76
N GLU A 85 -15.48 3.44 -9.15
CA GLU A 85 -14.83 2.29 -9.81
C GLU A 85 -14.07 2.66 -11.09
N GLN A 86 -14.61 3.61 -11.84
CA GLN A 86 -13.96 4.09 -13.07
C GLN A 86 -12.65 4.83 -12.75
N ALA A 87 -12.66 5.69 -11.71
CA ALA A 87 -11.46 6.37 -11.25
C ALA A 87 -10.41 5.38 -10.74
N GLN A 88 -10.82 4.34 -10.00
CA GLN A 88 -9.90 3.29 -9.53
C GLN A 88 -9.22 2.57 -10.70
N THR A 89 -9.96 2.22 -11.75
CA THR A 89 -9.41 1.51 -12.92
C THR A 89 -8.45 2.40 -13.71
N GLN A 90 -8.77 3.69 -13.85
CA GLN A 90 -7.86 4.65 -14.48
C GLN A 90 -6.57 4.84 -13.67
N TRP A 91 -6.67 4.97 -12.36
CA TRP A 91 -5.50 5.07 -11.47
C TRP A 91 -4.61 3.82 -11.54
N GLU A 92 -5.21 2.62 -11.62
CA GLU A 92 -4.44 1.38 -11.82
C GLU A 92 -3.59 1.43 -13.09
N ARG A 93 -4.20 1.85 -14.22
CA ARG A 93 -3.50 1.93 -15.51
C ARG A 93 -2.41 2.99 -15.51
N VAL A 94 -2.71 4.19 -15.00
CA VAL A 94 -1.74 5.28 -14.91
C VAL A 94 -0.55 4.87 -14.03
N THR A 95 -0.80 4.20 -12.90
CA THR A 95 0.27 3.78 -12.00
C THR A 95 1.14 2.71 -12.61
N LEU A 96 0.55 1.70 -13.27
CA LEU A 96 1.32 0.68 -13.98
C LEU A 96 2.20 1.31 -15.06
N PHE A 97 1.67 2.28 -15.80
CA PHE A 97 2.43 3.02 -16.81
C PHE A 97 3.58 3.81 -16.18
N LEU A 98 3.33 4.53 -15.08
CA LEU A 98 4.37 5.31 -14.37
C LEU A 98 5.46 4.41 -13.79
N VAL A 99 5.10 3.26 -13.20
CA VAL A 99 6.07 2.27 -12.70
C VAL A 99 6.92 1.73 -13.84
N LEU A 100 6.30 1.37 -14.98
CA LEU A 100 7.02 0.89 -16.16
C LEU A 100 7.97 1.96 -16.69
N LEU A 101 7.50 3.19 -16.84
CA LEU A 101 8.30 4.33 -17.32
C LEU A 101 9.47 4.61 -16.38
N PHE A 102 9.26 4.53 -15.07
CA PHE A 102 10.32 4.71 -14.07
C PHE A 102 11.36 3.58 -14.13
N VAL A 103 10.93 2.32 -14.26
CA VAL A 103 11.83 1.17 -14.42
C VAL A 103 12.66 1.30 -15.70
N VAL A 104 12.04 1.70 -16.80
CA VAL A 104 12.74 1.92 -18.09
C VAL A 104 13.71 3.09 -17.95
N ALA A 105 13.32 4.20 -17.34
CA ALA A 105 14.17 5.36 -17.13
C ALA A 105 15.38 5.05 -16.23
N LEU A 106 15.18 4.29 -15.14
CA LEU A 106 16.27 3.82 -14.28
C LEU A 106 17.17 2.83 -15.03
N GLY A 107 16.59 1.88 -15.75
CA GLY A 107 17.33 0.89 -16.53
C GLY A 107 18.18 1.54 -17.61
N SER A 108 17.63 2.52 -18.35
CA SER A 108 18.38 3.26 -19.37
C SER A 108 19.54 4.06 -18.76
N LYS A 109 19.31 4.75 -17.65
CA LYS A 109 20.35 5.47 -16.91
C LYS A 109 21.42 4.53 -16.36
N PHE A 110 21.03 3.39 -15.83
CA PHE A 110 21.97 2.38 -15.30
C PHE A 110 22.86 1.80 -16.40
N ILE A 111 22.32 1.57 -17.59
CA ILE A 111 23.07 1.05 -18.75
C ILE A 111 23.99 2.12 -19.34
N PHE A 112 23.55 3.39 -19.40
CA PHE A 112 24.29 4.46 -20.08
C PHE A 112 25.30 5.20 -19.19
N THR A 113 25.21 5.11 -17.85
CA THR A 113 26.07 5.94 -16.98
C THR A 113 26.45 5.19 -15.67
N THR A 114 27.36 4.24 -15.75
CA THR A 114 28.05 3.68 -14.56
C THR A 114 28.68 4.78 -13.70
N GLN A 115 29.09 5.90 -14.26
CA GLN A 115 29.59 7.06 -13.52
C GLN A 115 28.53 7.72 -12.63
N PHE A 116 27.25 7.76 -13.04
CA PHE A 116 26.19 8.39 -12.24
C PHE A 116 25.96 7.63 -10.90
N VAL A 117 26.03 6.32 -10.91
CA VAL A 117 25.86 5.49 -9.69
C VAL A 117 27.06 5.67 -8.74
N LEU A 118 28.26 5.82 -9.27
CA LEU A 118 29.46 6.06 -8.47
C LEU A 118 29.55 7.46 -7.86
N GLN A 119 28.95 8.46 -8.54
CA GLN A 119 28.88 9.84 -8.07
C GLN A 119 27.60 10.13 -7.24
N ALA A 120 26.63 9.22 -7.25
CA ALA A 120 25.39 9.36 -6.48
C ALA A 120 25.67 9.32 -4.97
N SER A 121 24.75 9.93 -4.19
CA SER A 121 24.80 9.79 -2.72
C SER A 121 24.81 8.34 -2.30
N LYS A 122 25.60 8.04 -1.24
CA LYS A 122 25.71 6.68 -0.64
C LYS A 122 24.35 6.08 -0.24
N PHE A 123 23.35 6.91 -0.04
CA PHE A 123 22.01 6.50 0.35
C PHE A 123 21.11 6.07 -0.82
N ILE A 124 21.46 6.40 -2.06
CA ILE A 124 20.64 6.03 -3.24
C ILE A 124 20.62 4.53 -3.45
N LEU A 125 21.75 3.85 -3.28
CA LEU A 125 21.83 2.38 -3.44
C LEU A 125 20.92 1.62 -2.46
N PRO A 126 20.94 1.88 -1.13
CA PRO A 126 20.00 1.26 -0.20
C PRO A 126 18.54 1.55 -0.55
N ILE A 127 18.20 2.77 -0.94
CA ILE A 127 16.82 3.15 -1.34
C ILE A 127 16.38 2.32 -2.55
N LEU A 128 17.20 2.22 -3.57
CA LEU A 128 16.90 1.42 -4.76
C LEU A 128 16.81 -0.07 -4.42
N GLY A 129 17.65 -0.58 -3.52
CA GLY A 129 17.58 -1.97 -3.05
C GLY A 129 16.26 -2.28 -2.35
N LEU A 130 15.81 -1.42 -1.44
CA LEU A 130 14.50 -1.56 -0.78
C LEU A 130 13.34 -1.44 -1.78
N PHE A 131 13.44 -0.51 -2.74
CA PHE A 131 12.43 -0.37 -3.78
C PHE A 131 12.35 -1.60 -4.70
N PHE A 132 13.48 -2.22 -5.02
CA PHE A 132 13.52 -3.49 -5.73
C PHE A 132 12.82 -4.61 -4.96
N GLY A 133 12.99 -4.66 -3.65
CA GLY A 133 12.22 -5.56 -2.77
C GLY A 133 10.71 -5.33 -2.87
N ILE A 134 10.25 -4.07 -2.90
CA ILE A 134 8.84 -3.72 -3.10
C ILE A 134 8.34 -4.23 -4.46
N ILE A 135 9.13 -4.05 -5.53
CA ILE A 135 8.78 -4.55 -6.87
C ILE A 135 8.63 -6.07 -6.87
N ILE A 136 9.54 -6.82 -6.24
CA ILE A 136 9.45 -8.28 -6.15
C ILE A 136 8.16 -8.71 -5.43
N ILE A 137 7.85 -8.11 -4.28
CA ILE A 137 6.61 -8.42 -3.55
C ILE A 137 5.39 -8.11 -4.41
N SER A 138 5.40 -6.99 -5.12
CA SER A 138 4.32 -6.56 -6.01
C SER A 138 4.11 -7.53 -7.17
N LEU A 139 5.19 -8.03 -7.77
CA LEU A 139 5.13 -9.04 -8.85
C LEU A 139 4.57 -10.36 -8.34
N ILE A 140 5.00 -10.83 -7.16
CA ILE A 140 4.47 -12.05 -6.54
C ILE A 140 2.96 -11.89 -6.29
N LYS A 141 2.52 -10.75 -5.76
CA LYS A 141 1.11 -10.47 -5.53
C LYS A 141 0.31 -10.37 -6.82
N SER A 142 0.84 -9.68 -7.82
CA SER A 142 0.20 -9.61 -9.14
C SER A 142 0.07 -11.00 -9.77
N TYR A 143 1.07 -11.85 -9.66
CA TYR A 143 0.99 -13.24 -10.11
C TYR A 143 -0.12 -14.01 -9.38
N GLN A 144 -0.25 -13.86 -8.06
CA GLN A 144 -1.31 -14.50 -7.28
C GLN A 144 -2.71 -14.02 -7.70
N PHE A 145 -2.87 -12.71 -8.00
CA PHE A 145 -4.16 -12.14 -8.42
C PHE A 145 -4.56 -12.53 -9.84
N TYR A 146 -3.64 -12.45 -10.81
CA TYR A 146 -3.98 -12.55 -12.23
C TYR A 146 -3.82 -13.95 -12.78
N ILE A 147 -2.86 -14.73 -12.31
CA ILE A 147 -2.56 -16.06 -12.88
C ILE A 147 -3.16 -17.16 -12.02
N ILE A 148 -2.92 -17.16 -10.73
CA ILE A 148 -3.46 -18.20 -9.84
C ILE A 148 -4.96 -17.97 -9.56
N LYS A 149 -5.45 -16.73 -9.72
CA LYS A 149 -6.84 -16.32 -9.38
C LYS A 149 -7.23 -16.79 -7.98
N ASN A 150 -6.33 -16.60 -7.04
CA ASN A 150 -6.56 -17.04 -5.67
C ASN A 150 -7.62 -16.15 -5.02
N HIS A 151 -8.72 -16.76 -4.55
CA HIS A 151 -9.80 -16.06 -3.86
C HIS A 151 -9.62 -16.02 -2.34
N ASN A 152 -8.58 -16.62 -1.79
CA ASN A 152 -8.35 -16.61 -0.35
C ASN A 152 -7.83 -15.22 0.10
N VAL A 153 -8.75 -14.40 0.59
CA VAL A 153 -8.50 -13.02 1.03
C VAL A 153 -7.41 -12.95 2.11
N LYS A 154 -7.41 -13.86 3.10
CA LYS A 154 -6.39 -13.91 4.16
C LYS A 154 -4.98 -14.09 3.60
N LEU A 155 -4.84 -14.95 2.59
CA LEU A 155 -3.55 -15.22 1.93
C LEU A 155 -3.11 -14.04 1.04
N LEU A 156 -4.06 -13.39 0.40
CA LEU A 156 -3.80 -12.19 -0.43
C LEU A 156 -3.39 -10.98 0.42
N GLN A 157 -3.97 -10.80 1.59
CA GLN A 157 -3.61 -9.73 2.54
C GLN A 157 -2.22 -9.94 3.15
N LYS A 158 -1.79 -11.20 3.30
CA LYS A 158 -0.48 -11.52 3.88
C LYS A 158 0.65 -10.95 3.01
N GLY A 159 1.49 -10.09 3.58
CA GLY A 159 2.62 -9.46 2.90
C GLY A 159 2.34 -8.06 2.35
N LEU A 160 1.08 -7.61 2.23
CA LEU A 160 0.78 -6.21 1.88
C LEU A 160 1.35 -5.19 2.89
N PRO A 161 1.31 -5.42 4.21
CA PRO A 161 1.95 -4.53 5.17
C PRO A 161 3.46 -4.38 4.94
N ALA A 162 4.14 -5.41 4.42
CA ALA A 162 5.57 -5.35 4.14
C ALA A 162 5.91 -4.25 3.12
N ILE A 163 5.03 -3.98 2.15
CA ILE A 163 5.21 -2.88 1.18
C ILE A 163 5.22 -1.54 1.91
N LEU A 164 4.32 -1.34 2.88
CA LEU A 164 4.28 -0.11 3.69
C LEU A 164 5.52 0.05 4.57
N TYR A 165 5.98 -1.04 5.21
CA TYR A 165 7.19 -1.00 6.03
C TYR A 165 8.43 -0.69 5.20
N LEU A 166 8.58 -1.32 4.04
CA LEU A 166 9.68 -1.03 3.12
C LEU A 166 9.60 0.39 2.56
N GLY A 167 8.37 0.86 2.24
CA GLY A 167 8.14 2.24 1.82
C GLY A 167 8.48 3.26 2.92
N GLY A 168 8.09 2.99 4.17
CA GLY A 168 8.45 3.80 5.33
C GLY A 168 9.97 3.83 5.56
N ALA A 169 10.65 2.68 5.45
CA ALA A 169 12.10 2.61 5.54
C ALA A 169 12.78 3.42 4.42
N ASN A 170 12.26 3.35 3.20
CA ASN A 170 12.75 4.16 2.08
C ASN A 170 12.60 5.65 2.34
N LEU A 171 11.44 6.08 2.84
CA LEU A 171 11.18 7.47 3.19
C LEU A 171 12.16 7.95 4.28
N PHE A 172 12.35 7.14 5.33
CA PHE A 172 13.28 7.44 6.41
C PHE A 172 14.72 7.58 5.92
N LEU A 173 15.20 6.61 5.12
CA LEU A 173 16.53 6.66 4.51
C LEU A 173 16.70 7.87 3.58
N GLY A 174 15.64 8.21 2.84
CA GLY A 174 15.65 9.38 1.96
C GLY A 174 15.78 10.69 2.72
N ILE A 175 15.00 10.87 3.78
CA ILE A 175 15.07 12.06 4.65
C ILE A 175 16.43 12.14 5.33
N PHE A 176 16.90 11.03 5.90
CA PHE A 176 18.19 10.97 6.58
C PHE A 176 19.35 11.27 5.61
N GLY A 177 19.31 10.67 4.42
CA GLY A 177 20.30 10.93 3.37
C GLY A 177 20.30 12.39 2.92
N TYR A 178 19.10 12.96 2.70
CA TYR A 178 18.97 14.38 2.35
C TYR A 178 19.56 15.31 3.40
N ILE A 179 19.24 15.10 4.68
CA ILE A 179 19.76 15.90 5.79
C ILE A 179 21.29 15.79 5.88
N THR A 180 21.83 14.58 5.71
CA THR A 180 23.29 14.33 5.78
C THR A 180 24.01 15.03 4.63
N GLU A 181 23.50 14.95 3.41
CA GLU A 181 24.07 15.64 2.25
C GLU A 181 23.94 17.16 2.37
N LEU A 182 22.81 17.66 2.85
CA LEU A 182 22.58 19.09 3.09
C LEU A 182 23.56 19.62 4.15
N TYR A 183 23.73 18.91 5.27
CA TYR A 183 24.70 19.28 6.31
C TYR A 183 26.13 19.30 5.77
N SER A 184 26.52 18.28 5.00
CA SER A 184 27.84 18.21 4.38
C SER A 184 28.08 19.38 3.41
N THR A 185 27.07 19.72 2.60
CA THR A 185 27.12 20.85 1.65
C THR A 185 27.24 22.19 2.38
N THR A 186 26.39 22.42 3.38
CA THR A 186 26.39 23.67 4.17
C THR A 186 27.70 23.86 4.91
N ARG A 187 28.22 22.79 5.52
CA ARG A 187 29.50 22.81 6.21
C ARG A 187 30.65 23.19 5.28
N THR A 188 30.67 22.64 4.07
CA THR A 188 31.72 22.95 3.09
C THR A 188 31.61 24.41 2.63
N MET A 189 30.40 24.91 2.35
CA MET A 189 30.16 26.29 1.96
C MET A 189 30.59 27.30 3.07
N MET A 190 30.34 26.95 4.35
CA MET A 190 30.79 27.78 5.46
C MET A 190 32.32 27.84 5.60
N TYR A 191 33.01 26.71 5.39
CA TYR A 191 34.48 26.66 5.47
C TYR A 191 35.19 27.28 4.27
N SER A 192 34.56 27.28 3.10
CA SER A 192 35.16 27.85 1.88
C SER A 192 35.00 29.37 1.75
N GLY A 193 34.44 30.05 2.75
CA GLY A 193 34.24 31.51 2.70
C GLY A 193 33.30 31.91 1.56
N MET A 194 32.00 31.64 1.72
CA MET A 194 30.99 31.79 0.65
C MET A 194 31.03 33.20 -0.04
N PHE A 195 31.49 34.22 0.66
CA PHE A 195 31.64 35.57 0.10
C PHE A 195 32.84 35.71 -0.84
N ASP A 196 33.97 35.07 -0.52
CA ASP A 196 35.15 35.09 -1.37
C ASP A 196 34.94 34.27 -2.64
N VAL A 197 34.19 33.17 -2.57
CA VAL A 197 33.88 32.29 -3.70
C VAL A 197 33.02 33.01 -4.74
N ILE A 198 32.04 33.83 -4.36
CA ILE A 198 31.17 34.55 -5.30
C ILE A 198 31.95 35.59 -6.09
N ILE A 199 32.91 36.27 -5.48
CA ILE A 199 33.71 37.30 -6.13
C ILE A 199 34.74 36.66 -7.09
N THR A 200 35.41 35.58 -6.67
CA THR A 200 36.45 34.89 -7.46
C THR A 200 35.86 34.08 -8.64
N VAL A 201 34.65 33.58 -8.51
CA VAL A 201 33.93 32.81 -9.57
C VAL A 201 33.56 33.67 -10.76
N LEU A 202 33.23 34.92 -10.53
CA LEU A 202 32.91 35.88 -11.63
C LEU A 202 34.15 36.22 -12.46
N GLU A 203 35.35 36.05 -11.93
CA GLU A 203 36.58 36.43 -12.61
C GLU A 203 37.37 35.25 -13.22
N HIS A 204 37.39 34.05 -12.66
CA HIS A 204 38.35 32.98 -13.06
C HIS A 204 37.84 31.55 -13.21
N GLY A 205 36.57 31.28 -13.08
CA GLY A 205 36.01 29.91 -13.29
C GLY A 205 36.55 28.86 -12.30
N ASP A 206 36.47 29.17 -11.01
CA ASP A 206 37.08 28.35 -9.92
C ASP A 206 36.49 26.96 -9.84
N PRO A 207 37.32 25.88 -9.76
CA PRO A 207 36.88 24.48 -9.52
C PRO A 207 36.09 24.28 -8.21
N ALA A 208 36.24 25.15 -7.21
CA ALA A 208 35.48 25.11 -5.97
C ALA A 208 33.96 25.37 -6.21
N PHE A 209 33.63 26.21 -7.18
CA PHE A 209 32.24 26.47 -7.58
C PHE A 209 31.58 25.20 -8.16
N PHE A 210 32.24 24.55 -9.10
CA PHE A 210 31.75 23.34 -9.73
C PHE A 210 31.53 22.23 -8.71
N ASN A 211 32.41 22.09 -7.72
CA ASN A 211 32.24 21.15 -6.60
C ASN A 211 31.04 21.50 -5.74
N SER A 212 30.75 22.78 -5.51
CA SER A 212 29.59 23.24 -4.73
C SER A 212 28.29 22.97 -5.49
N VAL A 213 28.24 23.26 -6.79
CA VAL A 213 27.10 22.96 -7.66
C VAL A 213 26.85 21.45 -7.72
N GLU A 214 27.88 20.63 -7.88
CA GLU A 214 27.76 19.17 -7.87
C GLU A 214 27.13 18.65 -6.58
N ARG A 215 27.50 19.18 -5.42
CA ARG A 215 26.91 18.80 -4.12
C ARG A 215 25.45 19.19 -4.01
N VAL A 216 25.08 20.41 -4.44
CA VAL A 216 23.67 20.83 -4.48
C VAL A 216 22.86 19.93 -5.41
N MET A 217 23.41 19.56 -6.56
CA MET A 217 22.79 18.63 -7.49
C MET A 217 22.60 17.23 -6.86
N LYS A 218 23.55 16.76 -6.06
CA LYS A 218 23.41 15.50 -5.29
C LYS A 218 22.27 15.56 -4.28
N CYS A 219 22.16 16.66 -3.51
CA CYS A 219 21.03 16.86 -2.59
C CYS A 219 19.69 16.86 -3.33
N ALA A 220 19.58 17.60 -4.43
CA ALA A 220 18.36 17.68 -5.23
C ALA A 220 17.98 16.31 -5.83
N SER A 221 18.95 15.58 -6.38
CA SER A 221 18.73 14.24 -6.93
C SER A 221 18.25 13.25 -5.86
N MET A 222 18.81 13.34 -4.65
CA MET A 222 18.40 12.51 -3.51
C MET A 222 16.94 12.77 -3.11
N ALA A 223 16.56 14.05 -2.99
CA ALA A 223 15.18 14.42 -2.68
C ALA A 223 14.21 13.92 -3.76
N MET A 224 14.58 14.09 -5.03
CA MET A 224 13.76 13.68 -6.17
C MET A 224 13.56 12.16 -6.21
N VAL A 225 14.63 11.36 -6.06
CA VAL A 225 14.56 9.90 -6.06
C VAL A 225 13.72 9.41 -4.88
N CYS A 226 13.93 9.96 -3.67
CA CYS A 226 13.17 9.59 -2.49
C CYS A 226 11.67 9.87 -2.68
N THR A 227 11.31 11.05 -3.17
CA THR A 227 9.92 11.44 -3.41
C THR A 227 9.25 10.53 -4.43
N LEU A 228 9.92 10.27 -5.56
CA LEU A 228 9.42 9.38 -6.62
C LEU A 228 9.18 7.96 -6.09
N VAL A 229 10.16 7.39 -5.40
CA VAL A 229 10.05 6.03 -4.84
C VAL A 229 8.92 5.94 -3.83
N THR A 230 8.75 6.97 -2.98
CA THR A 230 7.66 7.00 -1.99
C THR A 230 6.29 7.06 -2.66
N ILE A 231 6.12 7.93 -3.66
CA ILE A 231 4.87 8.03 -4.41
C ILE A 231 4.55 6.71 -5.12
N LEU A 232 5.52 6.12 -5.81
CA LEU A 232 5.32 4.84 -6.51
C LEU A 232 4.96 3.72 -5.56
N THR A 233 5.62 3.66 -4.39
CA THR A 233 5.30 2.67 -3.34
C THR A 233 3.86 2.83 -2.84
N ALA A 234 3.44 4.06 -2.56
CA ALA A 234 2.07 4.35 -2.12
C ALA A 234 1.03 3.95 -3.18
N LEU A 235 1.30 4.24 -4.46
CA LEU A 235 0.43 3.88 -5.57
C LEU A 235 0.35 2.36 -5.76
N ILE A 236 1.46 1.63 -5.70
CA ILE A 236 1.49 0.16 -5.78
C ILE A 236 0.66 -0.44 -4.63
N TRP A 237 0.88 0.02 -3.40
CA TRP A 237 0.12 -0.45 -2.26
C TRP A 237 -1.38 -0.19 -2.42
N PHE A 238 -1.76 1.01 -2.88
CA PHE A 238 -3.15 1.38 -3.12
C PHE A 238 -3.83 0.46 -4.14
N ILE A 239 -3.17 0.15 -5.26
CA ILE A 239 -3.71 -0.76 -6.27
C ILE A 239 -3.94 -2.15 -5.69
N LEU A 240 -2.94 -2.70 -4.99
CA LEU A 240 -3.02 -4.05 -4.45
C LEU A 240 -4.12 -4.17 -3.39
N ILE A 241 -4.28 -3.18 -2.50
CA ILE A 241 -5.34 -3.18 -1.50
C ILE A 241 -6.73 -3.08 -2.14
N ASN A 242 -6.87 -2.28 -3.20
CA ASN A 242 -8.14 -2.18 -3.93
C ASN A 242 -8.52 -3.47 -4.63
N LYS A 243 -7.55 -4.24 -5.14
CA LYS A 243 -7.81 -5.59 -5.70
C LYS A 243 -8.33 -6.55 -4.63
N VAL A 244 -7.71 -6.56 -3.44
CA VAL A 244 -8.21 -7.38 -2.32
C VAL A 244 -9.63 -6.98 -1.95
N LYS A 245 -9.91 -5.68 -1.85
CA LYS A 245 -11.24 -5.16 -1.56
C LYS A 245 -12.30 -5.63 -2.57
N LYS A 246 -11.96 -5.62 -3.87
CA LYS A 246 -12.89 -6.10 -4.91
C LYS A 246 -13.20 -7.58 -4.76
N ILE A 247 -12.23 -8.41 -4.37
CA ILE A 247 -12.46 -9.83 -4.12
C ILE A 247 -13.34 -10.02 -2.88
N GLU A 248 -13.08 -9.29 -1.78
CA GLU A 248 -13.94 -9.32 -0.58
C GLU A 248 -15.40 -8.93 -0.90
N LEU A 249 -15.58 -7.90 -1.75
CA LEU A 249 -16.91 -7.48 -2.19
C LEU A 249 -17.62 -8.56 -3.03
N ALA A 250 -16.90 -9.18 -3.96
CA ALA A 250 -17.45 -10.23 -4.82
C ALA A 250 -17.86 -11.47 -4.01
N GLU A 251 -17.03 -11.87 -3.01
CA GLU A 251 -17.37 -12.98 -2.11
C GLU A 251 -18.61 -12.67 -1.26
N ALA A 252 -18.70 -11.44 -0.70
CA ALA A 252 -19.86 -11.03 0.08
C ALA A 252 -21.14 -10.95 -0.77
N ALA A 253 -21.06 -10.42 -1.99
CA ALA A 253 -22.18 -10.36 -2.92
C ALA A 253 -22.69 -11.78 -3.24
N PHE A 254 -21.79 -12.72 -3.51
CA PHE A 254 -22.14 -14.12 -3.77
C PHE A 254 -22.91 -14.77 -2.62
N LEU A 255 -22.59 -14.43 -1.35
CA LEU A 255 -23.31 -14.93 -0.16
C LEU A 255 -24.71 -14.34 -0.01
N LEU A 256 -24.97 -13.16 -0.61
CA LEU A 256 -26.22 -12.43 -0.45
C LEU A 256 -27.18 -12.57 -1.65
N GLU A 257 -26.70 -13.04 -2.81
CA GLU A 257 -27.52 -13.20 -4.02
C GLU A 257 -28.36 -14.47 -4.07
N ASP A 258 -28.05 -15.50 -3.27
CA ASP A 258 -28.77 -16.75 -3.15
C ASP A 258 -29.83 -16.72 -2.04
#